data_e29dad180b47f8ae6059eacb522e3507
#
_entry.id   e29dad180b47f8ae6059eacb522e3507
#
_cell.length_a   1.000
_cell.length_b   1.000
_cell.length_c   1.000
_cell.angle_alpha   90.00
_cell.angle_beta   90.00
_cell.angle_gamma   90.00
#
_symmetry.space_group_name_H-M   'P 1'
#
loop_
_entity.id
_entity.type
_entity.pdbx_description
1 polymer ?
#
loop_
_entity_poly.entity_id
_entity_poly.type
_entity_poly.pdbx_seq_one_letter_code
_entity_poly.pdbx_strand_id
1 'polypeptide(L)'
;MLTIKIGNKKIKLLNWIIFILFLIFIIYVIVSLIFLLPIFKTTYEDKITTSNYSIDAKTTYKKKFLSCITKEEYSLNSKYRLIKENLKEELINEGFKDKKKILIRKSKTFGFCNRNIKKHKKNNVTYKLNGKDNIKLRFGDDYKEEYVSFSINNKKNNNIIIKSNLNTKKVGDYIVLYKLDNKYYLFRKISVIDDVKPEINLLGEEEMIIDYGSNYKEPYFTATDNYDGDIKNKVKIEGKVNTKCSGTYKLTYKVSDSSGNTCKKTRMVIVKDKTQSTIKSPEIKVLNGITYVEGILLVNKTYHLPKNYDPKVNKEALKNLKKMQADAKALGLNIPLISGYRSYETQEKLYNKYVKKDGEKKANTYSAKPGESEHQTGLAFDIGSVDRSFANTIEAKWLAENAYLYGFIVRYPKGKTDITGYIYEPWHVRYLGEKKAKDVYLSGLTLEEYLGVN
;
A
#
# COMPACT_ATOMS: atom_id res chain seq x y z
N MET A 1 76.96 55.65 20.43
CA MET A 1 75.79 56.09 19.67
C MET A 1 75.72 55.29 18.37
N LEU A 2 74.82 54.29 18.26
CA LEU A 2 74.73 53.43 17.11
C LEU A 2 74.11 54.20 15.93
N THR A 3 74.75 54.12 14.75
CA THR A 3 74.28 54.77 13.51
C THR A 3 74.16 53.72 12.43
N ILE A 4 73.04 53.76 11.61
CA ILE A 4 72.83 52.93 10.41
C ILE A 4 73.16 53.82 9.18
N LYS A 5 73.90 53.24 8.21
CA LYS A 5 74.28 53.93 6.96
C LYS A 5 73.28 53.53 5.86
N ILE A 6 72.55 54.48 5.33
CA ILE A 6 71.70 54.28 4.19
C ILE A 6 72.17 55.24 3.07
N GLY A 7 72.79 54.69 2.04
CA GLY A 7 73.48 55.47 1.01
C GLY A 7 74.61 56.29 1.59
N ASN A 8 74.80 57.56 1.22
CA ASN A 8 75.85 58.44 1.70
C ASN A 8 75.52 59.25 2.99
N LYS A 9 74.38 59.02 3.66
CA LYS A 9 73.98 59.73 4.87
C LYS A 9 74.04 58.80 6.10
N LYS A 10 74.73 59.20 7.09
CA LYS A 10 74.71 58.61 8.46
C LYS A 10 73.46 59.08 9.19
N ILE A 11 72.51 58.21 9.43
CA ILE A 11 71.32 58.53 10.22
C ILE A 11 71.46 57.87 11.59
N LYS A 12 71.24 58.66 12.67
CA LYS A 12 71.28 58.16 14.04
C LYS A 12 70.24 57.08 14.24
N LEU A 13 70.60 55.93 14.80
CA LEU A 13 69.70 54.81 15.05
C LEU A 13 68.40 55.24 15.76
N LEU A 14 68.50 56.22 16.65
CA LEU A 14 67.33 56.79 17.33
C LEU A 14 66.28 57.38 16.37
N ASN A 15 66.74 58.10 15.32
CA ASN A 15 65.79 58.69 14.33
C ASN A 15 65.10 57.58 13.52
N TRP A 16 65.75 56.44 13.26
CA TRP A 16 65.15 55.31 12.56
C TRP A 16 64.12 54.61 13.41
N ILE A 17 64.43 54.45 14.74
CA ILE A 17 63.46 53.86 15.69
C ILE A 17 62.25 54.79 15.81
N ILE A 18 62.41 56.10 15.88
CA ILE A 18 61.33 57.05 15.95
C ILE A 18 60.49 56.98 14.65
N PHE A 19 61.12 56.86 13.48
CA PHE A 19 60.43 56.70 12.22
C PHE A 19 59.63 55.39 12.16
N ILE A 20 60.15 54.26 12.60
CA ILE A 20 59.49 53.02 12.66
C ILE A 20 58.30 53.07 13.64
N LEU A 21 58.45 53.63 14.80
CA LEU A 21 57.37 53.82 15.79
C LEU A 21 56.31 54.74 15.28
N PHE A 22 56.65 55.78 14.53
CA PHE A 22 55.70 56.67 13.88
C PHE A 22 54.91 55.92 12.75
N LEU A 23 55.58 55.08 11.99
CA LEU A 23 54.96 54.25 10.97
C LEU A 23 53.98 53.23 11.58
N ILE A 24 54.38 52.60 12.69
CA ILE A 24 53.53 51.68 13.46
C ILE A 24 52.33 52.42 14.05
N PHE A 25 52.53 53.64 14.57
CA PHE A 25 51.46 54.50 15.07
C PHE A 25 50.48 54.91 13.93
N ILE A 26 50.98 55.29 12.76
CA ILE A 26 50.13 55.55 11.61
C ILE A 26 49.34 54.33 11.20
N ILE A 27 49.99 53.16 11.15
CA ILE A 27 49.29 51.89 10.84
C ILE A 27 48.25 51.59 11.92
N TYR A 28 48.57 51.81 13.19
CA TYR A 28 47.61 51.64 14.29
C TYR A 28 46.41 52.57 14.18
N VAL A 29 46.63 53.84 13.86
CA VAL A 29 45.58 54.85 13.65
C VAL A 29 44.72 54.50 12.43
N ILE A 30 45.34 54.06 11.33
CA ILE A 30 44.62 53.66 10.11
C ILE A 30 43.77 52.41 10.43
N VAL A 31 44.34 51.42 11.15
CA VAL A 31 43.59 50.19 11.54
C VAL A 31 42.47 50.56 12.51
N SER A 32 42.71 51.46 13.47
CA SER A 32 41.66 51.90 14.42
C SER A 32 40.57 52.69 13.73
N LEU A 33 40.89 53.59 12.77
CA LEU A 33 39.89 54.27 11.92
C LEU A 33 39.10 53.31 11.06
N ILE A 34 39.74 52.26 10.57
CA ILE A 34 39.06 51.20 9.82
C ILE A 34 38.06 50.38 10.69
N PHE A 35 38.46 50.15 11.98
CA PHE A 35 37.57 49.51 12.94
C PHE A 35 36.46 50.45 13.45
N LEU A 36 36.66 51.76 13.47
CA LEU A 36 35.68 52.78 13.84
C LEU A 36 34.77 53.20 12.68
N LEU A 37 35.06 52.75 11.44
CA LEU A 37 34.13 52.96 10.35
C LEU A 37 32.73 52.39 10.69
N PRO A 38 31.68 53.24 10.67
CA PRO A 38 30.38 52.82 11.13
C PRO A 38 29.90 51.58 10.34
N ILE A 39 29.39 50.60 11.08
CA ILE A 39 28.78 49.41 10.52
C ILE A 39 27.46 49.88 9.90
N PHE A 40 27.47 50.19 8.62
CA PHE A 40 26.24 50.56 7.90
C PHE A 40 25.33 49.32 7.82
N LYS A 41 24.18 49.47 8.44
CA LYS A 41 23.08 48.54 8.32
C LYS A 41 22.00 49.15 7.44
N THR A 42 21.78 48.59 6.28
CA THR A 42 20.69 49.02 5.37
C THR A 42 19.67 47.92 5.26
N THR A 43 18.40 48.24 5.49
CA THR A 43 17.29 47.31 5.36
C THR A 43 16.45 47.73 4.17
N TYR A 44 16.18 46.81 3.29
CA TYR A 44 15.30 47.00 2.13
C TYR A 44 14.12 46.04 2.26
N GLU A 45 12.92 46.55 2.00
CA GLU A 45 11.70 45.80 1.89
C GLU A 45 11.11 46.04 0.51
N ASP A 46 10.96 44.95 -0.26
CA ASP A 46 10.23 45.03 -1.51
C ASP A 46 8.73 45.10 -1.21
N LYS A 47 8.01 45.96 -1.92
CA LYS A 47 6.54 45.98 -1.82
C LYS A 47 6.00 44.80 -2.61
N ILE A 48 5.44 43.81 -1.88
CA ILE A 48 4.89 42.57 -2.45
C ILE A 48 3.37 42.71 -2.50
N THR A 49 2.80 42.55 -3.68
CA THR A 49 1.35 42.48 -3.88
C THR A 49 1.02 41.10 -4.42
N THR A 50 0.26 40.30 -3.63
CA THR A 50 -0.15 38.96 -4.00
C THR A 50 -1.65 38.80 -3.86
N SER A 51 -2.21 37.79 -4.51
CA SER A 51 -3.64 37.54 -4.45
C SER A 51 -4.12 36.84 -3.20
N ASN A 52 -3.34 35.97 -2.51
CA ASN A 52 -3.84 35.28 -1.31
C ASN A 52 -2.79 34.72 -0.36
N TYR A 53 -1.53 34.55 -0.77
CA TYR A 53 -0.52 33.89 0.05
C TYR A 53 0.82 34.63 -0.09
N SER A 54 1.09 35.58 0.81
CA SER A 54 2.33 36.33 0.80
C SER A 54 3.33 35.79 1.80
N ILE A 55 4.57 35.68 1.36
CA ILE A 55 5.72 35.59 2.24
C ILE A 55 6.38 36.95 2.22
N ASP A 56 6.36 37.68 3.33
CA ASP A 56 7.08 38.94 3.44
C ASP A 56 8.58 38.67 3.50
N ALA A 57 9.29 39.14 2.51
CA ALA A 57 10.75 39.02 2.43
C ALA A 57 11.40 40.32 2.87
N LYS A 58 12.23 40.24 3.90
CA LYS A 58 13.04 41.36 4.40
C LYS A 58 14.52 41.06 4.21
N THR A 59 15.21 41.86 3.41
CA THR A 59 16.65 41.73 3.17
C THR A 59 17.41 42.75 3.96
N THR A 60 18.34 42.34 4.79
CA THR A 60 19.22 43.20 5.59
C THR A 60 20.65 43.00 5.15
N TYR A 61 21.32 44.10 4.77
CA TYR A 61 22.74 44.14 4.44
C TYR A 61 23.52 44.72 5.61
N LYS A 62 24.56 44.02 6.03
CA LYS A 62 25.48 44.50 7.06
C LYS A 62 26.91 44.49 6.51
N LYS A 63 27.46 45.66 6.35
CA LYS A 63 28.86 45.84 5.94
C LYS A 63 29.79 45.63 7.15
N LYS A 64 30.73 44.70 7.08
CA LYS A 64 31.87 44.58 7.94
C LYS A 64 33.15 44.80 7.11
N PHE A 65 34.25 45.22 7.75
CA PHE A 65 35.53 45.35 7.08
C PHE A 65 35.85 44.13 6.22
N LEU A 66 36.06 44.32 4.92
CA LEU A 66 36.29 43.28 3.90
C LEU A 66 35.21 42.21 3.74
N SER A 67 33.98 42.41 4.24
CA SER A 67 32.91 41.48 3.98
C SER A 67 31.52 42.10 4.01
N CYS A 68 30.61 41.58 3.18
CA CYS A 68 29.19 41.86 3.22
C CYS A 68 28.44 40.65 3.77
N ILE A 69 27.55 40.88 4.72
CA ILE A 69 26.63 39.86 5.23
C ILE A 69 25.23 40.24 4.73
N THR A 70 24.64 39.38 3.92
CA THR A 70 23.24 39.47 3.51
C THR A 70 22.43 38.54 4.41
N LYS A 71 21.36 39.07 4.99
CA LYS A 71 20.39 38.32 5.76
C LYS A 71 19.02 38.48 5.10
N GLU A 72 18.46 37.38 4.66
CA GLU A 72 17.10 37.32 4.15
C GLU A 72 16.20 36.71 5.22
N GLU A 73 15.14 37.38 5.54
CA GLU A 73 14.12 36.94 6.52
C GLU A 73 12.79 36.79 5.80
N TYR A 74 12.16 35.64 5.95
CA TYR A 74 10.85 35.34 5.37
C TYR A 74 9.87 35.07 6.51
N SER A 75 8.82 35.86 6.60
CA SER A 75 7.74 35.68 7.59
C SER A 75 6.67 34.78 7.01
N LEU A 76 6.41 33.66 7.66
CA LEU A 76 5.34 32.74 7.32
C LEU A 76 4.11 33.05 8.17
N ASN A 77 2.95 33.22 7.55
CA ASN A 77 1.68 33.42 8.25
C ASN A 77 1.28 32.12 8.98
N SER A 78 0.62 32.24 10.16
CA SER A 78 0.24 31.13 11.01
C SER A 78 -0.68 30.07 10.36
N LYS A 79 -1.42 30.45 9.30
CA LYS A 79 -2.22 29.52 8.48
C LYS A 79 -1.39 28.48 7.70
N TYR A 80 -0.07 28.63 7.65
CA TYR A 80 0.86 27.82 6.82
C TYR A 80 1.75 26.86 7.62
N ARG A 81 1.35 26.49 8.83
CA ARG A 81 2.13 25.55 9.66
C ARG A 81 2.42 24.22 8.93
N LEU A 82 1.42 23.70 8.21
CA LEU A 82 1.57 22.49 7.39
C LEU A 82 2.54 22.67 6.21
N ILE A 83 2.49 23.87 5.57
CA ILE A 83 3.41 24.23 4.48
C ILE A 83 4.85 24.27 4.96
N LYS A 84 5.07 24.78 6.17
CA LYS A 84 6.39 24.86 6.78
C LYS A 84 7.00 23.47 7.04
N GLU A 85 6.21 22.52 7.51
CA GLU A 85 6.66 21.15 7.79
C GLU A 85 7.01 20.40 6.50
N ASN A 86 6.18 20.52 5.46
CA ASN A 86 6.40 19.88 4.16
C ASN A 86 7.53 20.51 3.31
N LEU A 87 7.86 21.78 3.56
CA LEU A 87 8.94 22.49 2.87
C LEU A 87 10.24 22.55 3.67
N LYS A 88 10.25 22.06 4.89
CA LYS A 88 11.38 22.21 5.81
C LYS A 88 12.67 21.69 5.21
N GLU A 89 12.65 20.53 4.58
CA GLU A 89 13.84 19.96 3.94
C GLU A 89 14.29 20.77 2.72
N GLU A 90 13.38 21.19 1.85
CA GLU A 90 13.75 21.99 0.67
C GLU A 90 14.29 23.37 1.05
N LEU A 91 13.71 24.01 2.06
CA LEU A 91 14.18 25.32 2.52
C LEU A 91 15.50 25.20 3.29
N ILE A 92 15.75 24.08 4.01
CA ILE A 92 17.05 23.80 4.63
C ILE A 92 18.12 23.59 3.55
N ASN A 93 17.80 22.83 2.49
CA ASN A 93 18.68 22.63 1.34
C ASN A 93 19.02 23.92 0.58
N GLU A 94 18.11 24.91 0.59
CA GLU A 94 18.32 26.27 0.05
C GLU A 94 19.10 27.18 1.06
N GLY A 95 19.52 26.64 2.21
CA GLY A 95 20.32 27.36 3.20
C GLY A 95 19.54 28.22 4.20
N PHE A 96 18.23 27.98 4.37
CA PHE A 96 17.43 28.62 5.41
C PHE A 96 17.58 27.91 6.76
N LYS A 97 17.63 28.71 7.83
CA LYS A 97 17.56 28.23 9.22
C LYS A 97 16.22 28.61 9.83
N ASP A 98 15.56 27.65 10.46
CA ASP A 98 14.29 27.91 11.15
C ASP A 98 14.49 28.65 12.48
N LYS A 99 13.72 29.74 12.68
CA LYS A 99 13.56 30.39 13.99
C LYS A 99 12.08 30.69 14.22
N LYS A 100 11.41 29.82 14.96
CA LYS A 100 10.00 29.86 15.43
C LYS A 100 8.92 30.23 14.40
N LYS A 101 9.01 31.29 13.62
CA LYS A 101 8.03 31.70 12.60
C LYS A 101 8.70 32.39 11.42
N ILE A 102 10.01 32.47 11.39
CA ILE A 102 10.79 33.21 10.43
C ILE A 102 11.86 32.29 9.87
N LEU A 103 11.93 32.17 8.55
CA LEU A 103 13.04 31.50 7.88
C LEU A 103 14.16 32.52 7.64
N ILE A 104 15.38 32.17 7.99
CA ILE A 104 16.53 33.05 7.88
C ILE A 104 17.59 32.38 7.00
N ARG A 105 17.91 33.05 5.89
CA ARG A 105 19.06 32.74 5.04
C ARG A 105 20.14 33.79 5.24
N LYS A 106 21.38 33.36 5.51
CA LYS A 106 22.54 34.25 5.62
C LYS A 106 23.57 33.86 4.60
N SER A 107 24.00 34.83 3.81
CA SER A 107 25.17 34.69 2.94
C SER A 107 26.24 35.72 3.33
N LYS A 108 27.51 35.32 3.21
CA LYS A 108 28.67 36.17 3.48
C LYS A 108 29.56 36.19 2.25
N THR A 109 29.69 37.35 1.64
CA THR A 109 30.61 37.57 0.55
C THR A 109 31.87 38.27 1.04
N PHE A 110 33.05 37.77 0.64
CA PHE A 110 34.32 38.41 0.88
C PHE A 110 34.59 39.41 -0.24
N GLY A 111 35.07 40.63 0.12
CA GLY A 111 35.34 41.69 -0.81
C GLY A 111 34.69 43.02 -0.42
N PHE A 112 34.99 44.06 -1.17
CA PHE A 112 34.35 45.35 -0.96
C PHE A 112 32.87 45.28 -1.39
N CYS A 113 31.98 45.61 -0.46
CA CYS A 113 30.58 45.79 -0.79
C CYS A 113 30.43 46.78 -1.93
N ASN A 114 29.99 46.32 -3.08
CA ASN A 114 29.87 47.18 -4.27
C ASN A 114 29.05 48.43 -3.94
N ARG A 115 29.50 49.62 -4.37
CA ARG A 115 28.82 50.92 -4.18
C ARG A 115 27.35 50.93 -4.65
N ASN A 116 26.95 49.93 -5.44
CA ASN A 116 25.59 49.73 -5.90
C ASN A 116 24.55 49.41 -4.82
N ILE A 117 24.95 49.04 -3.58
CA ILE A 117 24.01 48.82 -2.47
C ILE A 117 23.26 50.11 -2.10
N LYS A 118 23.86 51.30 -2.29
CA LYS A 118 23.19 52.59 -2.10
C LYS A 118 22.12 52.92 -3.15
N LYS A 119 22.04 52.18 -4.28
CA LYS A 119 21.11 52.38 -5.39
C LYS A 119 20.01 51.35 -5.51
N HIS A 120 19.86 50.47 -4.52
CA HIS A 120 18.72 49.52 -4.56
C HIS A 120 17.40 50.27 -4.46
N LYS A 121 16.75 50.44 -5.59
CA LYS A 121 15.36 50.91 -5.66
C LYS A 121 14.48 49.81 -5.03
N LYS A 122 13.54 50.24 -4.19
CA LYS A 122 12.46 49.38 -3.71
C LYS A 122 11.69 48.84 -4.92
N ASN A 123 11.65 47.52 -5.11
CA ASN A 123 10.93 46.89 -6.20
C ASN A 123 9.44 46.76 -5.87
N ASN A 124 8.58 47.02 -6.84
CA ASN A 124 7.20 46.56 -6.79
C ASN A 124 7.16 45.17 -7.38
N VAL A 125 6.86 44.20 -6.56
CA VAL A 125 6.81 42.76 -6.94
C VAL A 125 5.35 42.32 -6.91
N THR A 126 4.86 41.84 -8.04
CA THR A 126 3.50 41.32 -8.16
C THR A 126 3.58 39.88 -8.65
N TYR A 127 2.96 38.95 -7.93
CA TYR A 127 2.78 37.59 -8.38
C TYR A 127 1.42 37.07 -7.99
N LYS A 128 0.89 36.18 -8.82
CA LYS A 128 -0.44 35.60 -8.67
C LYS A 128 -0.41 34.17 -9.15
N LEU A 129 -0.97 33.25 -8.36
CA LEU A 129 -1.30 31.90 -8.84
C LEU A 129 -2.41 31.99 -9.88
N ASN A 130 -2.25 31.32 -11.00
CA ASN A 130 -3.35 31.09 -11.90
C ASN A 130 -4.18 29.93 -11.34
N GLY A 131 -5.51 30.02 -11.42
CA GLY A 131 -6.40 29.03 -10.82
C GLY A 131 -6.45 29.05 -9.30
N LYS A 132 -6.80 27.90 -8.71
CA LYS A 132 -6.98 27.75 -7.26
C LYS A 132 -5.65 27.54 -6.54
N ASP A 133 -5.51 28.15 -5.39
CA ASP A 133 -4.34 28.01 -4.50
C ASP A 133 -4.40 26.77 -3.60
N ASN A 134 -5.62 26.22 -3.42
CA ASN A 134 -5.89 25.00 -2.69
C ASN A 134 -6.75 24.09 -3.56
N ILE A 135 -6.21 22.96 -3.96
CA ILE A 135 -6.81 21.99 -4.88
C ILE A 135 -7.04 20.69 -4.12
N LYS A 136 -8.23 20.12 -4.30
CA LYS A 136 -8.50 18.73 -3.91
C LYS A 136 -8.49 17.88 -5.17
N LEU A 137 -7.69 16.83 -5.18
CA LEU A 137 -7.64 15.79 -6.21
C LEU A 137 -8.10 14.48 -5.61
N ARG A 138 -8.77 13.65 -6.39
CA ARG A 138 -9.02 12.26 -6.02
C ARG A 138 -7.74 11.45 -6.20
N PHE A 139 -7.60 10.42 -5.41
CA PHE A 139 -6.56 9.41 -5.57
C PHE A 139 -6.55 8.87 -7.01
N GLY A 140 -5.41 8.97 -7.66
CA GLY A 140 -5.20 8.52 -9.04
C GLY A 140 -5.53 9.55 -10.12
N ASP A 141 -6.15 10.70 -9.79
CA ASP A 141 -6.41 11.75 -10.77
C ASP A 141 -5.11 12.38 -11.28
N ASP A 142 -5.13 12.82 -12.53
CA ASP A 142 -4.04 13.59 -13.11
C ASP A 142 -4.10 15.05 -12.67
N TYR A 143 -2.93 15.60 -12.36
CA TYR A 143 -2.76 17.01 -12.03
C TYR A 143 -2.17 17.79 -13.20
N LYS A 144 -2.83 18.86 -13.60
CA LYS A 144 -2.33 19.82 -14.58
C LYS A 144 -1.98 21.13 -13.90
N GLU A 145 -0.71 21.54 -14.03
CA GLU A 145 -0.23 22.79 -13.45
C GLU A 145 -0.73 24.00 -14.24
N GLU A 146 -1.30 25.00 -13.54
CA GLU A 146 -1.82 26.24 -14.12
C GLU A 146 -0.84 27.41 -14.03
N TYR A 147 0.36 27.16 -13.47
CA TYR A 147 1.47 28.11 -13.35
C TYR A 147 1.17 29.37 -12.51
N VAL A 148 2.05 30.35 -12.60
CA VAL A 148 2.00 31.62 -11.86
C VAL A 148 2.31 32.78 -12.79
N SER A 149 1.63 33.91 -12.58
CA SER A 149 1.97 35.19 -13.21
C SER A 149 2.90 35.96 -12.30
N PHE A 150 4.04 36.46 -12.83
CA PHE A 150 5.07 37.13 -12.06
C PHE A 150 5.59 38.37 -12.77
N SER A 151 5.69 39.51 -12.06
CA SER A 151 6.26 40.74 -12.58
C SER A 151 7.05 41.52 -11.51
N ILE A 152 8.08 42.20 -11.94
CA ILE A 152 8.88 43.13 -11.13
C ILE A 152 8.82 44.51 -11.80
N ASN A 153 8.40 45.53 -11.03
CA ASN A 153 8.24 46.89 -11.50
C ASN A 153 7.39 46.97 -12.79
N ASN A 154 6.27 46.22 -12.79
CA ASN A 154 5.31 46.10 -13.90
C ASN A 154 5.88 45.44 -15.18
N LYS A 155 7.08 44.86 -15.12
CA LYS A 155 7.64 44.07 -16.23
C LYS A 155 7.48 42.57 -15.91
N LYS A 156 6.89 41.81 -16.86
CA LYS A 156 6.76 40.38 -16.76
C LYS A 156 8.14 39.75 -16.58
N ASN A 157 8.25 38.84 -15.63
CA ASN A 157 9.45 38.06 -15.35
C ASN A 157 9.14 36.57 -15.48
N ASN A 158 9.93 35.86 -16.28
CA ASN A 158 9.76 34.44 -16.56
C ASN A 158 10.78 33.56 -15.81
N ASN A 159 11.60 34.15 -14.94
CA ASN A 159 12.54 33.36 -14.12
C ASN A 159 11.79 32.70 -12.98
N ILE A 160 11.16 31.56 -13.30
CA ILE A 160 10.30 30.78 -12.41
C ILE A 160 10.84 29.36 -12.35
N ILE A 161 11.14 28.86 -11.16
CA ILE A 161 11.49 27.47 -10.90
C ILE A 161 10.34 26.84 -10.12
N ILE A 162 9.83 25.71 -10.62
CA ILE A 162 8.74 24.98 -10.02
C ILE A 162 9.30 23.69 -9.42
N LYS A 163 8.98 23.43 -8.17
CA LYS A 163 9.30 22.19 -7.48
C LYS A 163 8.02 21.62 -6.88
N SER A 164 7.84 20.32 -6.94
CA SER A 164 6.67 19.64 -6.37
C SER A 164 7.06 18.32 -5.77
N ASN A 165 6.44 17.97 -4.64
CA ASN A 165 6.49 16.66 -4.02
C ASN A 165 5.20 15.87 -4.26
N LEU A 166 4.35 16.33 -5.19
CA LEU A 166 3.05 15.73 -5.47
C LEU A 166 3.19 14.26 -5.89
N ASN A 167 2.42 13.43 -5.22
CA ASN A 167 2.20 12.06 -5.59
C ASN A 167 0.68 11.78 -5.61
N THR A 168 0.08 11.75 -6.79
CA THR A 168 -1.35 11.54 -6.96
C THR A 168 -1.78 10.10 -6.64
N LYS A 169 -0.81 9.17 -6.54
CA LYS A 169 -1.02 7.78 -6.15
C LYS A 169 -0.86 7.54 -4.65
N LYS A 170 -0.90 8.58 -3.84
CA LYS A 170 -0.86 8.46 -2.38
C LYS A 170 -1.70 9.57 -1.75
N VAL A 171 -2.66 9.18 -0.91
CA VAL A 171 -3.48 10.12 -0.13
C VAL A 171 -2.59 10.95 0.80
N GLY A 172 -2.82 12.27 0.83
CA GLY A 172 -2.03 13.20 1.64
C GLY A 172 -2.08 14.64 1.15
N ASP A 173 -1.40 15.51 1.89
CA ASP A 173 -1.24 16.91 1.54
C ASP A 173 0.12 17.14 0.89
N TYR A 174 0.12 17.80 -0.26
CA TYR A 174 1.27 18.09 -1.09
C TYR A 174 1.37 19.56 -1.41
N ILE A 175 2.54 19.98 -1.90
CA ILE A 175 2.81 21.38 -2.23
C ILE A 175 3.50 21.48 -3.59
N VAL A 176 3.07 22.46 -4.38
CA VAL A 176 3.82 22.98 -5.51
C VAL A 176 4.44 24.30 -5.07
N LEU A 177 5.78 24.36 -5.09
CA LEU A 177 6.59 25.52 -4.76
C LEU A 177 7.00 26.23 -6.03
N TYR A 178 6.72 27.54 -6.10
CA TYR A 178 7.21 28.42 -7.14
C TYR A 178 8.29 29.32 -6.55
N LYS A 179 9.50 29.21 -7.05
CA LYS A 179 10.62 30.08 -6.74
C LYS A 179 10.77 31.11 -7.87
N LEU A 180 10.52 32.36 -7.57
CA LEU A 180 10.44 33.45 -8.54
C LEU A 180 11.69 34.31 -8.40
N ASP A 181 12.44 34.48 -9.48
CA ASP A 181 13.70 35.25 -9.56
C ASP A 181 14.71 34.90 -8.45
N ASN A 182 14.77 33.61 -8.07
CA ASN A 182 15.59 33.07 -6.96
C ASN A 182 15.41 33.78 -5.60
N LYS A 183 14.38 34.60 -5.42
CA LYS A 183 14.17 35.43 -4.24
C LYS A 183 12.80 35.32 -3.63
N TYR A 184 11.74 35.17 -4.42
CA TYR A 184 10.35 35.16 -3.97
C TYR A 184 9.78 33.75 -4.06
N TYR A 185 8.93 33.38 -3.12
CA TYR A 185 8.35 32.05 -3.04
C TYR A 185 6.83 32.13 -2.95
N LEU A 186 6.16 31.27 -3.70
CA LEU A 186 4.73 31.11 -3.72
C LEU A 186 4.39 29.63 -3.66
N PHE A 187 3.21 29.30 -3.13
CA PHE A 187 2.83 27.90 -2.92
C PHE A 187 1.42 27.64 -3.41
N ARG A 188 1.22 26.44 -3.94
CA ARG A 188 -0.09 25.84 -4.16
C ARG A 188 -0.18 24.60 -3.29
N LYS A 189 -1.26 24.49 -2.51
CA LYS A 189 -1.56 23.28 -1.75
C LYS A 189 -2.39 22.34 -2.60
N ILE A 190 -2.05 21.06 -2.59
CA ILE A 190 -2.80 19.99 -3.24
C ILE A 190 -3.07 18.91 -2.20
N SER A 191 -4.35 18.65 -1.94
CA SER A 191 -4.78 17.56 -1.06
C SER A 191 -5.28 16.41 -1.94
N VAL A 192 -4.53 15.32 -1.99
CA VAL A 192 -4.97 14.07 -2.61
C VAL A 192 -5.83 13.35 -1.60
N ILE A 193 -7.09 13.13 -1.95
CA ILE A 193 -8.10 12.53 -1.07
C ILE A 193 -8.63 11.24 -1.70
N ASP A 194 -9.03 10.34 -0.87
CA ASP A 194 -9.87 9.22 -1.23
C ASP A 194 -11.27 9.47 -0.64
N ASP A 195 -12.25 9.65 -1.50
CA ASP A 195 -13.66 9.89 -1.18
C ASP A 195 -14.57 8.76 -1.72
N VAL A 196 -13.95 7.67 -2.18
CA VAL A 196 -14.64 6.47 -2.67
C VAL A 196 -14.90 5.54 -1.48
N LYS A 197 -16.13 5.03 -1.39
CA LYS A 197 -16.47 4.06 -0.34
C LYS A 197 -15.99 2.68 -0.73
N PRO A 198 -15.52 1.88 0.23
CA PRO A 198 -15.23 0.47 -0.03
C PRO A 198 -16.48 -0.29 -0.47
N GLU A 199 -16.27 -1.37 -1.18
CA GLU A 199 -17.32 -2.26 -1.66
C GLU A 199 -17.26 -3.61 -0.92
N ILE A 200 -18.43 -4.09 -0.46
CA ILE A 200 -18.60 -5.44 0.10
C ILE A 200 -19.43 -6.26 -0.88
N ASN A 201 -18.87 -7.37 -1.34
CA ASN A 201 -19.59 -8.33 -2.17
C ASN A 201 -19.86 -9.61 -1.37
N LEU A 202 -21.13 -9.85 -1.06
CA LEU A 202 -21.57 -11.08 -0.41
C LEU A 202 -21.63 -12.19 -1.46
N LEU A 203 -20.96 -13.30 -1.20
CA LEU A 203 -21.04 -14.49 -2.03
C LEU A 203 -22.22 -15.37 -1.52
N GLY A 204 -22.94 -16.00 -2.46
CA GLY A 204 -24.20 -16.68 -2.17
C GLY A 204 -25.38 -15.73 -2.11
N GLU A 205 -26.53 -16.20 -1.63
CA GLU A 205 -27.77 -15.45 -1.60
C GLU A 205 -27.73 -14.38 -0.48
N GLU A 206 -28.29 -13.20 -0.76
CA GLU A 206 -28.49 -12.14 0.24
C GLU A 206 -29.60 -12.51 1.24
N GLU A 207 -30.57 -13.34 0.79
CA GLU A 207 -31.58 -13.96 1.62
C GLU A 207 -31.42 -15.48 1.56
N MET A 208 -31.13 -16.11 2.68
CA MET A 208 -30.91 -17.55 2.82
C MET A 208 -32.03 -18.16 3.66
N ILE A 209 -32.59 -19.27 3.18
CA ILE A 209 -33.59 -20.06 3.91
C ILE A 209 -32.90 -21.36 4.34
N ILE A 210 -32.87 -21.63 5.63
CA ILE A 210 -32.23 -22.82 6.22
C ILE A 210 -33.20 -23.59 7.12
N ASP A 211 -32.97 -24.88 7.25
CA ASP A 211 -33.79 -25.74 8.09
C ASP A 211 -33.49 -25.53 9.59
N TYR A 212 -34.51 -25.76 10.43
CA TYR A 212 -34.35 -25.76 11.89
C TYR A 212 -33.31 -26.79 12.33
N GLY A 213 -32.36 -26.34 13.16
CA GLY A 213 -31.28 -27.18 13.69
C GLY A 213 -30.15 -27.47 12.71
N SER A 214 -30.20 -26.94 11.49
CA SER A 214 -29.13 -27.11 10.50
C SER A 214 -27.81 -26.48 10.97
N ASN A 215 -26.70 -26.95 10.40
CA ASN A 215 -25.38 -26.35 10.66
C ASN A 215 -25.16 -25.14 9.77
N TYR A 216 -25.52 -23.95 10.27
CA TYR A 216 -25.27 -22.70 9.53
C TYR A 216 -23.80 -22.28 9.63
N LYS A 217 -23.22 -22.03 8.48
CA LYS A 217 -21.92 -21.39 8.35
C LYS A 217 -22.05 -20.20 7.41
N GLU A 218 -21.48 -19.07 7.82
CA GLU A 218 -21.51 -17.86 7.02
C GLU A 218 -20.79 -18.07 5.68
N PRO A 219 -21.45 -17.82 4.54
CA PRO A 219 -20.79 -17.86 3.23
C PRO A 219 -19.68 -16.81 3.11
N TYR A 220 -18.79 -17.03 2.15
CA TYR A 220 -17.70 -16.09 1.89
C TYR A 220 -18.22 -14.73 1.45
N PHE A 221 -17.38 -13.72 1.66
CA PHE A 221 -17.57 -12.37 1.14
C PHE A 221 -16.20 -11.79 0.75
N THR A 222 -16.20 -10.77 -0.08
CA THR A 222 -15.02 -9.93 -0.39
C THR A 222 -15.29 -8.51 0.08
N ALA A 223 -14.22 -7.78 0.36
CA ALA A 223 -14.31 -6.35 0.61
C ALA A 223 -13.06 -5.69 0.02
N THR A 224 -13.27 -4.75 -0.88
CA THR A 224 -12.21 -4.06 -1.61
C THR A 224 -12.44 -2.56 -1.62
N ASP A 225 -11.36 -1.82 -1.76
CA ASP A 225 -11.36 -0.38 -1.87
C ASP A 225 -10.36 0.06 -2.95
N ASN A 226 -10.60 1.21 -3.58
CA ASN A 226 -9.76 1.71 -4.66
C ASN A 226 -8.35 2.14 -4.21
N TYR A 227 -8.22 2.57 -2.94
CA TYR A 227 -6.95 3.00 -2.36
C TYR A 227 -6.33 1.94 -1.44
N ASP A 228 -7.13 1.34 -0.57
CA ASP A 228 -6.67 0.36 0.42
C ASP A 228 -6.53 -1.07 -0.15
N GLY A 229 -7.09 -1.36 -1.34
CA GLY A 229 -7.08 -2.68 -1.95
C GLY A 229 -7.99 -3.68 -1.21
N ASP A 230 -7.49 -4.89 -0.93
CA ASP A 230 -8.22 -5.91 -0.16
C ASP A 230 -8.28 -5.56 1.33
N ILE A 231 -9.49 -5.24 1.80
CA ILE A 231 -9.77 -4.91 3.20
C ILE A 231 -10.74 -5.89 3.87
N LYS A 232 -10.88 -7.09 3.36
CA LYS A 232 -11.74 -8.15 3.89
C LYS A 232 -11.52 -8.38 5.39
N ASN A 233 -10.28 -8.32 5.86
CA ASN A 233 -9.91 -8.52 7.26
C ASN A 233 -10.38 -7.39 8.20
N LYS A 234 -10.78 -6.24 7.64
CA LYS A 234 -11.34 -5.11 8.40
C LYS A 234 -12.86 -5.17 8.55
N VAL A 235 -13.53 -6.11 7.87
CA VAL A 235 -14.99 -6.26 7.93
C VAL A 235 -15.41 -6.75 9.31
N LYS A 236 -16.36 -6.05 9.91
CA LYS A 236 -17.05 -6.45 11.13
C LYS A 236 -18.43 -6.98 10.78
N ILE A 237 -18.79 -8.17 11.29
CA ILE A 237 -20.10 -8.77 11.10
C ILE A 237 -20.85 -8.64 12.42
N GLU A 238 -21.97 -7.95 12.38
CA GLU A 238 -22.88 -7.77 13.51
C GLU A 238 -24.12 -8.65 13.30
N GLY A 239 -24.60 -9.29 14.36
CA GLY A 239 -25.68 -10.26 14.33
C GLY A 239 -25.19 -11.69 14.52
N LYS A 240 -26.11 -12.60 14.80
CA LYS A 240 -25.82 -14.03 14.96
C LYS A 240 -27.05 -14.84 14.59
N VAL A 241 -26.86 -15.92 13.83
CA VAL A 241 -27.92 -16.86 13.50
C VAL A 241 -28.02 -17.93 14.58
N ASN A 242 -29.23 -18.14 15.10
CA ASN A 242 -29.53 -19.26 15.98
C ASN A 242 -30.41 -20.27 15.24
N THR A 243 -29.83 -21.33 14.74
CA THR A 243 -30.53 -22.34 13.94
C THR A 243 -31.51 -23.18 14.76
N LYS A 244 -31.43 -23.16 16.10
CA LYS A 244 -32.34 -23.84 17.02
C LYS A 244 -33.56 -22.98 17.41
N CYS A 245 -33.78 -21.88 16.75
CA CYS A 245 -34.94 -21.01 16.94
C CYS A 245 -35.39 -20.55 15.56
N SER A 246 -36.66 -20.81 15.19
CA SER A 246 -37.24 -20.34 13.96
C SER A 246 -37.35 -18.80 13.97
N GLY A 247 -37.20 -18.19 12.80
CA GLY A 247 -37.26 -16.73 12.66
C GLY A 247 -36.28 -16.17 11.64
N THR A 248 -36.29 -14.86 11.52
CA THR A 248 -35.45 -14.13 10.58
C THR A 248 -34.29 -13.46 11.31
N TYR A 249 -33.09 -13.76 10.92
CA TYR A 249 -31.85 -13.22 11.47
C TYR A 249 -31.18 -12.29 10.49
N LYS A 250 -30.79 -11.11 10.94
CA LYS A 250 -30.08 -10.12 10.14
C LYS A 250 -28.59 -10.11 10.51
N LEU A 251 -27.75 -10.36 9.52
CA LEU A 251 -26.30 -10.15 9.63
C LEU A 251 -25.94 -8.87 8.91
N THR A 252 -25.21 -7.98 9.58
CA THR A 252 -24.76 -6.69 9.02
C THR A 252 -23.25 -6.69 8.90
N TYR A 253 -22.75 -6.61 7.68
CA TYR A 253 -21.34 -6.45 7.36
C TYR A 253 -21.02 -4.98 7.28
N LYS A 254 -19.98 -4.54 7.99
CA LYS A 254 -19.54 -3.15 8.01
C LYS A 254 -18.04 -3.08 7.84
N VAL A 255 -17.58 -2.21 6.96
CA VAL A 255 -16.17 -1.93 6.76
C VAL A 255 -15.94 -0.43 6.58
N SER A 256 -14.79 0.05 7.04
CA SER A 256 -14.29 1.39 6.76
C SER A 256 -12.89 1.28 6.17
N ASP A 257 -12.62 2.10 5.15
CA ASP A 257 -11.29 2.29 4.62
C ASP A 257 -10.39 3.12 5.55
N SER A 258 -9.15 3.37 5.16
CA SER A 258 -8.21 4.22 5.91
C SER A 258 -8.53 5.71 5.83
N SER A 259 -9.33 6.13 4.86
CA SER A 259 -9.79 7.51 4.64
C SER A 259 -11.06 7.84 5.45
N GLY A 260 -11.71 6.81 6.05
CA GLY A 260 -12.90 6.94 6.88
C GLY A 260 -14.22 6.77 6.11
N ASN A 261 -14.19 6.43 4.81
CA ASN A 261 -15.41 6.09 4.08
C ASN A 261 -15.92 4.72 4.54
N THR A 262 -17.22 4.54 4.59
CA THR A 262 -17.83 3.34 5.19
C THR A 262 -18.85 2.72 4.24
N CYS A 263 -18.81 1.39 4.13
CA CYS A 263 -19.82 0.58 3.45
C CYS A 263 -20.50 -0.38 4.43
N LYS A 264 -21.78 -0.67 4.15
CA LYS A 264 -22.57 -1.68 4.89
C LYS A 264 -23.35 -2.53 3.89
N LYS A 265 -23.36 -3.84 4.13
CA LYS A 265 -24.22 -4.82 3.45
C LYS A 265 -24.94 -5.67 4.48
N THR A 266 -26.03 -6.29 4.09
CA THR A 266 -26.81 -7.15 4.99
C THR A 266 -27.15 -8.47 4.33
N ARG A 267 -27.15 -9.55 5.10
CA ARG A 267 -27.67 -10.84 4.74
C ARG A 267 -28.82 -11.18 5.68
N MET A 268 -29.92 -11.65 5.13
CA MET A 268 -31.04 -12.19 5.90
C MET A 268 -30.97 -13.71 5.91
N VAL A 269 -31.11 -14.31 7.09
CA VAL A 269 -31.12 -15.76 7.23
C VAL A 269 -32.44 -16.14 7.91
N ILE A 270 -33.27 -16.88 7.19
CA ILE A 270 -34.58 -17.36 7.65
C ILE A 270 -34.42 -18.79 8.10
N VAL A 271 -34.56 -19.05 9.39
CA VAL A 271 -34.64 -20.39 9.95
C VAL A 271 -36.10 -20.84 9.90
N LYS A 272 -36.41 -21.89 9.16
CA LYS A 272 -37.75 -22.47 9.04
C LYS A 272 -38.30 -22.95 10.40
N ASP A 273 -39.63 -23.06 10.50
CA ASP A 273 -40.22 -23.71 11.66
C ASP A 273 -39.84 -25.17 11.73
N LYS A 274 -39.74 -25.70 12.97
CA LYS A 274 -39.37 -27.09 13.22
C LYS A 274 -40.29 -28.06 12.47
N THR A 275 -41.55 -27.75 12.32
CA THR A 275 -42.55 -28.56 11.59
C THR A 275 -42.37 -28.52 10.07
N GLN A 276 -41.73 -27.46 9.53
CA GLN A 276 -41.43 -27.28 8.11
C GLN A 276 -40.01 -27.77 7.75
N SER A 277 -39.20 -28.03 8.76
CA SER A 277 -37.82 -28.52 8.60
C SER A 277 -37.84 -30.05 8.44
N THR A 278 -38.05 -30.49 7.22
CA THR A 278 -37.77 -31.89 6.88
C THR A 278 -36.27 -32.04 6.71
N ILE A 279 -35.57 -32.55 7.75
CA ILE A 279 -34.23 -33.09 7.53
C ILE A 279 -34.44 -34.35 6.67
N LYS A 280 -34.43 -34.17 5.35
CA LYS A 280 -34.43 -35.27 4.40
C LYS A 280 -33.05 -35.91 4.52
N SER A 281 -33.04 -37.16 4.95
CA SER A 281 -31.81 -37.97 4.86
C SER A 281 -31.31 -37.90 3.41
N PRO A 282 -30.01 -37.75 3.18
CA PRO A 282 -29.49 -37.65 1.82
C PRO A 282 -29.87 -38.89 1.00
N GLU A 283 -30.20 -38.67 -0.25
CA GLU A 283 -30.46 -39.78 -1.17
C GLU A 283 -29.16 -40.50 -1.48
N ILE A 284 -29.04 -41.74 -0.99
CA ILE A 284 -27.88 -42.59 -1.25
C ILE A 284 -28.27 -43.67 -2.25
N LYS A 285 -27.59 -43.68 -3.41
CA LYS A 285 -27.74 -44.70 -4.45
C LYS A 285 -26.43 -45.46 -4.63
N VAL A 286 -26.52 -46.77 -4.67
CA VAL A 286 -25.37 -47.62 -5.01
C VAL A 286 -25.62 -48.27 -6.36
N LEU A 287 -24.78 -47.93 -7.33
CA LEU A 287 -24.85 -48.45 -8.70
C LEU A 287 -23.54 -49.20 -9.00
N ASN A 288 -23.63 -50.49 -9.28
CA ASN A 288 -22.46 -51.35 -9.55
C ASN A 288 -21.35 -51.25 -8.50
N GLY A 289 -21.73 -51.13 -7.22
CA GLY A 289 -20.80 -51.00 -6.10
C GLY A 289 -20.21 -49.60 -5.91
N ILE A 290 -20.69 -48.60 -6.65
CA ILE A 290 -20.26 -47.20 -6.57
C ILE A 290 -21.35 -46.41 -5.85
N THR A 291 -20.95 -45.67 -4.82
CA THR A 291 -21.89 -44.86 -4.03
C THR A 291 -22.01 -43.44 -4.58
N TYR A 292 -23.26 -43.04 -4.78
CA TYR A 292 -23.64 -41.66 -5.12
C TYR A 292 -24.50 -41.09 -4.00
N VAL A 293 -24.15 -39.95 -3.49
CA VAL A 293 -24.91 -39.18 -2.51
C VAL A 293 -25.40 -37.90 -3.13
N GLU A 294 -26.74 -37.68 -3.16
CA GLU A 294 -27.35 -36.54 -3.89
C GLU A 294 -26.84 -36.43 -5.34
N GLY A 295 -26.64 -37.59 -6.00
CA GLY A 295 -26.11 -37.69 -7.37
C GLY A 295 -24.62 -37.43 -7.53
N ILE A 296 -23.86 -37.16 -6.44
CA ILE A 296 -22.42 -36.98 -6.47
C ILE A 296 -21.74 -38.28 -6.11
N LEU A 297 -20.82 -38.77 -6.97
CA LEU A 297 -19.97 -39.90 -6.66
C LEU A 297 -19.08 -39.58 -5.44
N LEU A 298 -19.28 -40.29 -4.34
CA LEU A 298 -18.52 -40.12 -3.10
C LEU A 298 -17.59 -41.28 -2.87
N VAL A 299 -16.32 -40.97 -2.63
CA VAL A 299 -15.27 -41.95 -2.30
C VAL A 299 -14.48 -41.42 -1.11
N ASN A 300 -14.39 -42.25 -0.09
CA ASN A 300 -13.63 -41.96 1.13
C ASN A 300 -13.40 -43.28 1.90
N LYS A 301 -13.04 -43.20 3.19
CA LYS A 301 -12.80 -44.37 4.03
C LYS A 301 -14.06 -45.20 4.38
N THR A 302 -15.25 -44.68 4.08
CA THR A 302 -16.54 -45.33 4.28
C THR A 302 -17.10 -45.88 2.98
N TYR A 303 -16.98 -45.13 1.90
CA TYR A 303 -17.53 -45.44 0.58
C TYR A 303 -16.40 -45.77 -0.40
N HIS A 304 -16.35 -47.05 -0.80
CA HIS A 304 -15.24 -47.60 -1.59
C HIS A 304 -15.63 -47.84 -3.03
N LEU A 305 -14.62 -47.80 -3.91
CA LEU A 305 -14.76 -48.18 -5.31
C LEU A 305 -14.38 -49.66 -5.54
N PRO A 306 -15.11 -50.35 -6.43
CA PRO A 306 -14.73 -51.67 -6.86
C PRO A 306 -13.36 -51.71 -7.55
N LYS A 307 -12.66 -52.85 -7.44
CA LYS A 307 -11.35 -53.05 -8.06
C LYS A 307 -11.39 -52.83 -9.58
N ASN A 308 -12.44 -53.30 -10.24
CA ASN A 308 -12.63 -53.19 -11.70
C ASN A 308 -13.20 -51.85 -12.17
N TYR A 309 -13.39 -50.88 -11.26
CA TYR A 309 -13.84 -49.56 -11.66
C TYR A 309 -12.67 -48.74 -12.24
N ASP A 310 -12.66 -48.59 -13.55
CA ASP A 310 -11.56 -47.96 -14.31
C ASP A 310 -12.08 -46.94 -15.35
N PRO A 311 -12.59 -45.77 -14.92
CA PRO A 311 -13.18 -44.79 -15.80
C PRO A 311 -12.15 -44.00 -16.60
N LYS A 312 -10.85 -44.09 -16.28
CA LYS A 312 -9.77 -43.23 -16.76
C LYS A 312 -9.99 -41.77 -16.34
N VAL A 313 -9.18 -40.86 -16.85
CA VAL A 313 -9.30 -39.43 -16.58
C VAL A 313 -10.63 -38.90 -17.17
N ASN A 314 -11.40 -38.18 -16.36
CA ASN A 314 -12.59 -37.49 -16.84
C ASN A 314 -12.17 -36.33 -17.78
N LYS A 315 -12.67 -36.36 -19.02
CA LYS A 315 -12.28 -35.39 -20.06
C LYS A 315 -12.70 -33.96 -19.73
N GLU A 316 -13.86 -33.78 -19.12
CA GLU A 316 -14.37 -32.47 -18.75
C GLU A 316 -13.59 -31.89 -17.56
N ALA A 317 -13.33 -32.68 -16.55
CA ALA A 317 -12.47 -32.29 -15.42
C ALA A 317 -11.07 -31.89 -15.92
N LEU A 318 -10.48 -32.66 -16.85
CA LEU A 318 -9.16 -32.33 -17.42
C LEU A 318 -9.20 -31.02 -18.23
N LYS A 319 -10.27 -30.78 -18.99
CA LYS A 319 -10.46 -29.52 -19.74
C LYS A 319 -10.48 -28.33 -18.78
N ASN A 320 -11.28 -28.40 -17.71
CA ASN A 320 -11.40 -27.33 -16.74
C ASN A 320 -10.12 -27.14 -15.93
N LEU A 321 -9.37 -28.23 -15.62
CA LEU A 321 -8.05 -28.13 -15.01
C LEU A 321 -7.08 -27.32 -15.88
N LYS A 322 -7.04 -27.62 -17.19
CA LYS A 322 -6.17 -26.88 -18.14
C LYS A 322 -6.53 -25.39 -18.20
N LYS A 323 -7.84 -25.06 -18.17
CA LYS A 323 -8.30 -23.67 -18.09
C LYS A 323 -7.82 -23.00 -16.80
N MET A 324 -8.01 -23.65 -15.66
CA MET A 324 -7.55 -23.16 -14.35
C MET A 324 -6.03 -22.92 -14.34
N GLN A 325 -5.24 -23.83 -14.92
CA GLN A 325 -3.78 -23.69 -15.04
C GLN A 325 -3.37 -22.52 -15.95
N ALA A 326 -4.10 -22.30 -17.05
CA ALA A 326 -3.82 -21.18 -17.97
C ALA A 326 -4.08 -19.83 -17.31
N ASP A 327 -5.21 -19.69 -16.60
CA ASP A 327 -5.57 -18.47 -15.91
C ASP A 327 -4.62 -18.18 -14.73
N ALA A 328 -4.24 -19.20 -13.96
CA ALA A 328 -3.22 -19.06 -12.93
C ALA A 328 -1.87 -18.60 -13.51
N LYS A 329 -1.45 -19.20 -14.65
CA LYS A 329 -0.22 -18.82 -15.34
C LYS A 329 -0.23 -17.37 -15.83
N ALA A 330 -1.37 -16.88 -16.29
CA ALA A 330 -1.53 -15.48 -16.69
C ALA A 330 -1.31 -14.50 -15.52
N LEU A 331 -1.54 -14.96 -14.28
CA LEU A 331 -1.25 -14.24 -13.03
C LEU A 331 0.16 -14.49 -12.49
N GLY A 332 1.02 -15.21 -13.23
CA GLY A 332 2.38 -15.55 -12.81
C GLY A 332 2.47 -16.71 -11.81
N LEU A 333 1.36 -17.44 -11.58
CA LEU A 333 1.30 -18.59 -10.67
C LEU A 333 1.56 -19.89 -11.40
N ASN A 334 2.31 -20.81 -10.78
CA ASN A 334 2.65 -22.10 -11.36
C ASN A 334 2.01 -23.26 -10.61
N ILE A 335 0.96 -23.86 -11.18
CA ILE A 335 0.22 -24.99 -10.61
C ILE A 335 0.22 -26.20 -11.56
N PRO A 336 1.39 -26.83 -11.81
CA PRO A 336 1.49 -27.98 -12.72
C PRO A 336 0.68 -29.18 -12.20
N LEU A 337 0.24 -30.04 -13.12
CA LEU A 337 -0.35 -31.33 -12.77
C LEU A 337 0.75 -32.28 -12.28
N ILE A 338 0.61 -32.77 -11.04
CA ILE A 338 1.54 -33.70 -10.43
C ILE A 338 1.01 -35.15 -10.53
N SER A 339 -0.28 -35.34 -10.23
CA SER A 339 -0.93 -36.66 -10.26
C SER A 339 -2.39 -36.50 -10.72
N GLY A 340 -2.84 -37.40 -11.55
CA GLY A 340 -4.23 -37.45 -12.03
C GLY A 340 -4.86 -38.81 -11.71
N TYR A 341 -5.51 -39.42 -12.72
CA TYR A 341 -6.11 -40.74 -12.58
C TYR A 341 -5.09 -41.78 -12.10
N ARG A 342 -5.54 -42.64 -11.20
CA ARG A 342 -4.76 -43.76 -10.62
C ARG A 342 -5.62 -44.99 -10.48
N SER A 343 -5.26 -46.11 -11.14
CA SER A 343 -6.01 -47.35 -11.04
C SER A 343 -5.93 -47.94 -9.64
N TYR A 344 -6.83 -48.88 -9.32
CA TYR A 344 -6.83 -49.64 -8.06
C TYR A 344 -5.46 -50.29 -7.80
N GLU A 345 -4.88 -50.98 -8.79
CA GLU A 345 -3.60 -51.65 -8.68
C GLU A 345 -2.44 -50.67 -8.45
N THR A 346 -2.49 -49.53 -9.09
CA THR A 346 -1.48 -48.47 -8.89
C THR A 346 -1.56 -47.91 -7.48
N GLN A 347 -2.79 -47.70 -6.96
CA GLN A 347 -3.00 -47.26 -5.59
C GLN A 347 -2.55 -48.32 -4.58
N GLU A 348 -2.79 -49.61 -4.85
CA GLU A 348 -2.37 -50.73 -4.00
C GLU A 348 -0.83 -50.74 -3.86
N LYS A 349 -0.10 -50.64 -4.98
CA LYS A 349 1.37 -50.57 -4.97
C LYS A 349 1.87 -49.37 -4.18
N LEU A 350 1.25 -48.20 -4.38
CA LEU A 350 1.63 -46.96 -3.71
C LEU A 350 1.35 -47.03 -2.20
N TYR A 351 0.17 -47.50 -1.79
CA TYR A 351 -0.21 -47.67 -0.40
C TYR A 351 0.72 -48.66 0.33
N ASN A 352 1.00 -49.81 -0.27
CA ASN A 352 1.90 -50.81 0.29
C ASN A 352 3.33 -50.28 0.45
N LYS A 353 3.80 -49.44 -0.46
CA LYS A 353 5.07 -48.74 -0.31
C LYS A 353 5.11 -47.84 0.91
N TYR A 354 4.03 -47.07 1.15
CA TYR A 354 3.92 -46.20 2.33
C TYR A 354 3.78 -46.98 3.63
N VAL A 355 2.99 -48.07 3.65
CA VAL A 355 2.87 -48.96 4.81
C VAL A 355 4.24 -49.53 5.16
N LYS A 356 5.00 -49.98 4.14
CA LYS A 356 6.36 -50.50 4.36
C LYS A 356 7.31 -49.45 4.92
N LYS A 357 7.14 -48.19 4.52
CA LYS A 357 7.99 -47.09 4.95
C LYS A 357 7.64 -46.54 6.34
N ASP A 358 6.39 -46.29 6.59
CA ASP A 358 5.93 -45.50 7.74
C ASP A 358 5.03 -46.26 8.72
N GLY A 359 4.68 -47.51 8.41
CA GLY A 359 3.68 -48.33 9.13
C GLY A 359 2.25 -47.96 8.73
N GLU A 360 1.32 -48.91 8.89
CA GLU A 360 -0.07 -48.78 8.42
C GLU A 360 -0.79 -47.59 9.06
N LYS A 361 -0.69 -47.46 10.40
CA LYS A 361 -1.37 -46.37 11.14
C LYS A 361 -1.00 -44.97 10.59
N LYS A 362 0.27 -44.74 10.31
CA LYS A 362 0.75 -43.46 9.78
C LYS A 362 0.41 -43.33 8.30
N ALA A 363 0.59 -44.38 7.50
CA ALA A 363 0.24 -44.37 6.08
C ALA A 363 -1.23 -44.01 5.85
N ASN A 364 -2.14 -44.50 6.67
CA ASN A 364 -3.58 -44.24 6.61
C ASN A 364 -3.96 -42.75 6.87
N THR A 365 -3.07 -41.93 7.39
CA THR A 365 -3.36 -40.49 7.60
C THR A 365 -3.20 -39.65 6.36
N TYR A 366 -2.41 -40.10 5.36
CA TYR A 366 -2.07 -39.34 4.17
C TYR A 366 -2.15 -40.14 2.87
N SER A 367 -2.45 -41.43 2.91
CA SER A 367 -2.62 -42.27 1.70
C SER A 367 -3.87 -43.09 1.84
N ALA A 368 -4.68 -43.10 0.80
CA ALA A 368 -5.89 -43.94 0.73
C ALA A 368 -5.53 -45.40 0.51
N LYS A 369 -6.31 -46.32 1.12
CA LYS A 369 -6.27 -47.74 0.72
C LYS A 369 -6.79 -47.91 -0.71
N PRO A 370 -6.47 -49.03 -1.38
CA PRO A 370 -7.06 -49.36 -2.67
C PRO A 370 -8.59 -49.34 -2.61
N GLY A 371 -9.23 -48.65 -3.51
CA GLY A 371 -10.69 -48.41 -3.50
C GLY A 371 -11.17 -47.20 -2.70
N GLU A 372 -10.34 -46.61 -1.84
CA GLU A 372 -10.65 -45.40 -1.06
C GLU A 372 -10.12 -44.07 -1.69
N SER A 373 -9.40 -44.18 -2.81
CA SER A 373 -8.75 -43.03 -3.43
C SER A 373 -9.65 -42.35 -4.45
N GLU A 374 -9.87 -41.03 -4.30
CA GLU A 374 -10.59 -40.23 -5.29
C GLU A 374 -9.89 -40.19 -6.67
N HIS A 375 -8.58 -40.41 -6.74
CA HIS A 375 -7.86 -40.51 -8.02
C HIS A 375 -8.39 -41.64 -8.91
N GLN A 376 -8.95 -42.73 -8.33
CA GLN A 376 -9.55 -43.79 -9.11
C GLN A 376 -10.83 -43.35 -9.83
N THR A 377 -11.49 -42.28 -9.38
CA THR A 377 -12.65 -41.69 -10.06
C THR A 377 -12.32 -40.99 -11.37
N GLY A 378 -11.06 -40.61 -11.60
CA GLY A 378 -10.63 -39.73 -12.67
C GLY A 378 -11.09 -38.27 -12.53
N LEU A 379 -11.66 -37.92 -11.36
CA LEU A 379 -12.16 -36.57 -11.04
C LEU A 379 -11.26 -35.80 -10.05
N ALA A 380 -10.23 -36.44 -9.51
CA ALA A 380 -9.31 -35.80 -8.58
C ALA A 380 -7.90 -35.65 -9.20
N PHE A 381 -7.26 -34.53 -8.84
CA PHE A 381 -5.93 -34.18 -9.33
C PHE A 381 -5.10 -33.59 -8.19
N ASP A 382 -3.81 -33.94 -8.16
CA ASP A 382 -2.82 -33.27 -7.35
C ASP A 382 -2.10 -32.23 -8.23
N ILE A 383 -2.08 -30.98 -7.82
CA ILE A 383 -1.56 -29.86 -8.60
C ILE A 383 -0.63 -28.98 -7.75
N GLY A 384 0.28 -28.26 -8.42
CA GLY A 384 1.28 -27.42 -7.76
C GLY A 384 2.43 -28.21 -7.17
N SER A 385 2.30 -28.67 -5.94
CA SER A 385 3.28 -29.54 -5.26
C SER A 385 2.60 -30.37 -4.19
N VAL A 386 2.99 -31.63 -4.04
CA VAL A 386 2.54 -32.52 -2.97
C VAL A 386 3.39 -32.41 -1.69
N ASP A 387 4.28 -31.43 -1.62
CA ASP A 387 5.00 -31.10 -0.40
C ASP A 387 4.15 -30.24 0.52
N ARG A 388 4.24 -30.47 1.83
CA ARG A 388 3.45 -29.73 2.83
C ARG A 388 3.75 -28.21 2.85
N SER A 389 4.94 -27.83 2.42
CA SER A 389 5.32 -26.41 2.29
C SER A 389 4.46 -25.66 1.28
N PHE A 390 3.84 -26.37 0.31
CA PHE A 390 2.92 -25.79 -0.65
C PHE A 390 1.76 -25.03 0.03
N ALA A 391 1.33 -25.45 1.21
CA ALA A 391 0.30 -24.78 2.00
C ALA A 391 0.60 -23.28 2.31
N ASN A 392 1.87 -22.88 2.25
CA ASN A 392 2.32 -21.52 2.55
C ASN A 392 2.59 -20.68 1.29
N THR A 393 2.32 -21.21 0.10
CA THR A 393 2.55 -20.53 -1.17
C THR A 393 1.36 -19.67 -1.60
N ILE A 394 1.61 -18.70 -2.48
CA ILE A 394 0.55 -17.91 -3.09
C ILE A 394 -0.34 -18.76 -4.01
N GLU A 395 0.23 -19.81 -4.64
CA GLU A 395 -0.49 -20.74 -5.48
C GLU A 395 -1.55 -21.53 -4.68
N ALA A 396 -1.18 -22.04 -3.49
CA ALA A 396 -2.10 -22.76 -2.63
C ALA A 396 -3.23 -21.84 -2.13
N LYS A 397 -2.92 -20.60 -1.79
CA LYS A 397 -3.92 -19.60 -1.43
C LYS A 397 -4.87 -19.32 -2.59
N TRP A 398 -4.31 -19.08 -3.78
CA TRP A 398 -5.11 -18.84 -4.99
C TRP A 398 -6.02 -20.03 -5.31
N LEU A 399 -5.52 -21.27 -5.19
CA LEU A 399 -6.32 -22.48 -5.39
C LEU A 399 -7.50 -22.54 -4.40
N ALA A 400 -7.24 -22.31 -3.13
CA ALA A 400 -8.28 -22.31 -2.10
C ALA A 400 -9.38 -21.28 -2.38
N GLU A 401 -9.04 -20.16 -3.00
CA GLU A 401 -9.96 -19.05 -3.28
C GLU A 401 -10.63 -19.13 -4.65
N ASN A 402 -10.05 -19.85 -5.63
CA ASN A 402 -10.49 -19.76 -7.03
C ASN A 402 -10.85 -21.11 -7.68
N ALA A 403 -10.45 -22.26 -7.12
CA ALA A 403 -10.66 -23.56 -7.75
C ALA A 403 -12.14 -23.83 -8.08
N TYR A 404 -13.06 -23.34 -7.26
CA TYR A 404 -14.49 -23.52 -7.47
C TYR A 404 -15.04 -22.89 -8.77
N LEU A 405 -14.38 -21.83 -9.26
CA LEU A 405 -14.73 -21.16 -10.53
C LEU A 405 -14.52 -22.07 -11.73
N TYR A 406 -13.72 -23.12 -11.57
CA TYR A 406 -13.39 -24.12 -12.58
C TYR A 406 -14.02 -25.49 -12.27
N GLY A 407 -14.96 -25.52 -11.31
CA GLY A 407 -15.66 -26.73 -10.92
C GLY A 407 -14.91 -27.63 -9.93
N PHE A 408 -13.83 -27.14 -9.31
CA PHE A 408 -13.05 -27.91 -8.33
C PHE A 408 -13.26 -27.41 -6.89
N ILE A 409 -13.10 -28.31 -5.94
CA ILE A 409 -12.94 -27.98 -4.52
C ILE A 409 -11.57 -28.44 -4.02
N VAL A 410 -10.98 -27.74 -3.04
CA VAL A 410 -9.90 -28.31 -2.23
C VAL A 410 -10.52 -29.35 -1.30
N ARG A 411 -10.25 -30.61 -1.57
CA ARG A 411 -11.00 -31.75 -1.03
C ARG A 411 -10.79 -31.99 0.47
N TYR A 412 -9.58 -31.77 0.94
CA TYR A 412 -9.16 -32.02 2.32
C TYR A 412 -8.70 -30.73 2.99
N PRO A 413 -9.65 -29.87 3.45
CA PRO A 413 -9.32 -28.57 4.00
C PRO A 413 -8.72 -28.66 5.41
N LYS A 414 -8.00 -27.58 5.81
CA LYS A 414 -7.34 -27.50 7.11
C LYS A 414 -8.33 -27.61 8.28
N GLY A 415 -8.00 -28.44 9.27
CA GLY A 415 -8.81 -28.60 10.50
C GLY A 415 -10.03 -29.52 10.34
N LYS A 416 -10.10 -30.32 9.26
CA LYS A 416 -11.23 -31.19 8.95
C LYS A 416 -10.86 -32.69 8.87
N THR A 417 -9.71 -33.04 9.44
CA THR A 417 -9.20 -34.44 9.40
C THR A 417 -10.16 -35.46 10.02
N ASP A 418 -10.85 -35.06 11.09
CA ASP A 418 -11.81 -35.96 11.80
C ASP A 418 -13.05 -36.29 10.94
N ILE A 419 -13.35 -35.43 9.94
CA ILE A 419 -14.49 -35.62 9.04
C ILE A 419 -14.05 -36.30 7.74
N THR A 420 -12.98 -35.82 7.13
CA THR A 420 -12.53 -36.33 5.82
C THR A 420 -11.67 -37.60 5.94
N GLY A 421 -11.09 -37.83 7.12
CA GLY A 421 -10.16 -38.93 7.38
C GLY A 421 -8.73 -38.70 6.87
N TYR A 422 -8.46 -37.54 6.25
CA TYR A 422 -7.15 -37.17 5.69
C TYR A 422 -6.65 -35.85 6.26
N ILE A 423 -5.33 -35.69 6.30
CA ILE A 423 -4.68 -34.42 6.67
C ILE A 423 -4.99 -33.35 5.63
N TYR A 424 -4.66 -32.11 5.97
CA TYR A 424 -4.78 -30.99 5.02
C TYR A 424 -3.90 -31.21 3.79
N GLU A 425 -4.52 -31.21 2.61
CA GLU A 425 -3.87 -31.36 1.29
C GLU A 425 -4.28 -30.21 0.37
N PRO A 426 -3.55 -29.08 0.40
CA PRO A 426 -3.87 -27.90 -0.40
C PRO A 426 -3.74 -28.12 -1.91
N TRP A 427 -3.06 -29.19 -2.32
CA TRP A 427 -2.85 -29.59 -3.71
C TRP A 427 -3.94 -30.49 -4.27
N HIS A 428 -4.68 -31.20 -3.41
CA HIS A 428 -5.67 -32.20 -3.85
C HIS A 428 -7.00 -31.52 -4.18
N VAL A 429 -7.32 -31.44 -5.46
CA VAL A 429 -8.57 -30.84 -5.96
C VAL A 429 -9.49 -31.90 -6.52
N ARG A 430 -10.79 -31.80 -6.19
CA ARG A 430 -11.85 -32.66 -6.66
C ARG A 430 -12.81 -31.90 -7.58
N TYR A 431 -13.07 -32.46 -8.78
CA TYR A 431 -14.05 -31.92 -9.72
C TYR A 431 -15.46 -32.34 -9.37
N LEU A 432 -16.37 -31.37 -9.29
CA LEU A 432 -17.81 -31.55 -9.03
C LEU A 432 -18.69 -30.88 -10.11
N GLY A 433 -18.08 -30.17 -11.07
CA GLY A 433 -18.73 -29.22 -11.95
C GLY A 433 -18.92 -27.85 -11.27
N GLU A 434 -19.02 -26.78 -12.11
CA GLU A 434 -18.96 -25.39 -11.62
C GLU A 434 -20.04 -25.07 -10.56
N LYS A 435 -21.30 -25.50 -10.81
CA LYS A 435 -22.40 -25.23 -9.87
C LYS A 435 -22.17 -25.87 -8.51
N LYS A 436 -21.92 -27.20 -8.50
CA LYS A 436 -21.76 -27.95 -7.23
C LYS A 436 -20.48 -27.55 -6.48
N ALA A 437 -19.38 -27.31 -7.18
CA ALA A 437 -18.13 -26.82 -6.56
C ALA A 437 -18.34 -25.45 -5.91
N LYS A 438 -19.08 -24.56 -6.57
CA LYS A 438 -19.46 -23.25 -6.01
C LYS A 438 -20.33 -23.40 -4.77
N ASP A 439 -21.34 -24.26 -4.80
CA ASP A 439 -22.23 -24.49 -3.66
C ASP A 439 -21.45 -25.04 -2.44
N VAL A 440 -20.57 -26.02 -2.66
CA VAL A 440 -19.70 -26.57 -1.59
C VAL A 440 -18.74 -25.51 -1.07
N TYR A 441 -18.09 -24.75 -1.96
CA TYR A 441 -17.16 -23.68 -1.57
C TYR A 441 -17.86 -22.61 -0.71
N LEU A 442 -19.02 -22.13 -1.15
CA LEU A 442 -19.78 -21.09 -0.46
C LEU A 442 -20.32 -21.56 0.90
N SER A 443 -20.66 -22.85 1.04
CA SER A 443 -21.08 -23.43 2.32
C SER A 443 -19.95 -23.47 3.34
N GLY A 444 -18.68 -23.46 2.89
CA GLY A 444 -17.49 -23.64 3.71
C GLY A 444 -17.44 -24.99 4.43
N LEU A 445 -18.24 -25.97 3.96
CA LEU A 445 -18.30 -27.34 4.47
C LEU A 445 -17.35 -28.24 3.69
N THR A 446 -16.97 -29.37 4.28
CA THR A 446 -16.37 -30.48 3.52
C THR A 446 -17.42 -31.11 2.61
N LEU A 447 -16.99 -31.97 1.67
CA LEU A 447 -17.94 -32.67 0.81
C LEU A 447 -18.86 -33.57 1.62
N GLU A 448 -18.35 -34.26 2.67
CA GLU A 448 -19.12 -35.08 3.59
C GLU A 448 -20.17 -34.27 4.34
N GLU A 449 -19.78 -33.15 4.95
CA GLU A 449 -20.70 -32.25 5.66
C GLU A 449 -21.78 -31.70 4.74
N TYR A 450 -21.39 -31.29 3.51
CA TYR A 450 -22.32 -30.75 2.49
C TYR A 450 -23.36 -31.79 2.04
N LEU A 451 -22.92 -33.06 1.95
CA LEU A 451 -23.80 -34.18 1.56
C LEU A 451 -24.56 -34.78 2.75
N GLY A 452 -24.32 -34.35 3.98
CA GLY A 452 -24.99 -34.85 5.18
C GLY A 452 -24.64 -36.29 5.54
N VAL A 453 -23.41 -36.76 5.27
CA VAL A 453 -22.93 -38.14 5.51
C VAL A 453 -21.68 -38.20 6.39
N ASN A 454 -21.52 -37.26 7.30
CA ASN A 454 -20.43 -37.17 8.28
C ASN A 454 -20.81 -37.76 9.64
#